data_26a82d93d31a8718191568168bf4b145
#
_entry.id   26a82d93d31a8718191568168bf4b145
#
_cell.length_a   1.000
_cell.length_b   1.000
_cell.length_c   1.000
_cell.angle_alpha   90.00
_cell.angle_beta   90.00
_cell.angle_gamma   90.00
#
_symmetry.space_group_name_H-M   'P 1'
#
loop_
_entity.id
_entity.type
_entity.pdbx_description
1 polymer ?
#
loop_
_entity_poly.entity_id
_entity_poly.type
_entity_poly.pdbx_seq_one_letter_code
_entity_poly.pdbx_strand_id
1 'polypeptide(L)'
;PSPWVSFCKIFGLSKLFPSSRLFARYSLPYLNKEKQHKVEVLAGAFMFLRRKALDKVGLLDESFFMYGEDIDLSYRIVQGGYVNYYIPERILHYKGESTKHGDIKYVKAFYGAMLIFYRKYYPHSGWLMSMLIRLAVLLKASLSVAGGMLGLKRKPRAKHRRLLVLCREEEFEKVKAACVKRMPDLEYVNLWNLNEERVMDAICRRNQMKRFTDLVFCYPD
;
A
#
# COMPACT_ATOMS: atom_id res chain seq x y z
N PRO A 1 -14.11 -10.62 0.74
CA PRO A 1 -14.50 -9.36 0.09
C PRO A 1 -15.99 -9.39 -0.32
N SER A 2 -16.72 -8.32 -0.03
CA SER A 2 -18.13 -8.19 -0.35
C SER A 2 -18.46 -6.75 -0.77
N PRO A 3 -19.61 -6.52 -1.46
CA PRO A 3 -20.07 -5.19 -1.83
C PRO A 3 -20.15 -4.24 -0.62
N TRP A 4 -20.63 -4.73 0.53
CA TRP A 4 -20.70 -3.97 1.77
C TRP A 4 -19.34 -3.49 2.26
N VAL A 5 -18.33 -4.36 2.25
CA VAL A 5 -16.96 -4.03 2.69
C VAL A 5 -16.37 -2.91 1.84
N SER A 6 -16.60 -2.97 0.53
CA SER A 6 -16.14 -1.92 -0.39
C SER A 6 -16.91 -0.62 -0.24
N PHE A 7 -18.22 -0.69 -0.05
CA PHE A 7 -19.03 0.47 0.29
C PHE A 7 -18.48 1.19 1.53
N CYS A 8 -18.26 0.47 2.63
CA CYS A 8 -17.69 1.03 3.85
C CYS A 8 -16.31 1.69 3.62
N LYS A 9 -15.48 1.10 2.76
CA LYS A 9 -14.16 1.65 2.39
C LYS A 9 -14.28 2.93 1.57
N ILE A 10 -15.13 2.95 0.54
CA ILE A 10 -15.29 4.07 -0.38
C ILE A 10 -15.86 5.29 0.36
N PHE A 11 -16.89 5.08 1.17
CA PHE A 11 -17.56 6.14 1.93
C PHE A 11 -16.88 6.50 3.26
N GLY A 12 -15.74 5.89 3.56
CA GLY A 12 -14.92 6.23 4.72
C GLY A 12 -15.45 5.73 6.06
N LEU A 13 -16.52 4.89 6.08
CA LEU A 13 -17.09 4.33 7.31
C LEU A 13 -16.07 3.53 8.11
N SER A 14 -15.13 2.87 7.43
CA SER A 14 -14.02 2.16 8.06
C SER A 14 -13.04 3.07 8.83
N LYS A 15 -13.01 4.37 8.50
CA LYS A 15 -12.19 5.36 9.22
C LYS A 15 -12.96 5.98 10.40
N LEU A 16 -14.27 6.15 10.24
CA LEU A 16 -15.14 6.67 11.30
C LEU A 16 -15.32 5.66 12.42
N PHE A 17 -15.39 4.37 12.09
CA PHE A 17 -15.61 3.27 13.04
C PHE A 17 -14.49 2.22 12.97
N PRO A 18 -13.25 2.55 13.36
CA PRO A 18 -12.09 1.66 13.17
C PRO A 18 -12.16 0.39 14.02
N SER A 19 -12.83 0.42 15.17
CA SER A 19 -13.01 -0.74 16.05
C SER A 19 -14.16 -1.66 15.63
N SER A 20 -14.96 -1.26 14.67
CA SER A 20 -16.14 -2.02 14.27
C SER A 20 -15.78 -3.16 13.31
N ARG A 21 -16.13 -4.37 13.68
CA ARG A 21 -16.02 -5.56 12.81
C ARG A 21 -16.92 -5.49 11.57
N LEU A 22 -17.98 -4.67 11.59
CA LEU A 22 -18.90 -4.50 10.47
C LEU A 22 -18.39 -3.48 9.44
N PHE A 23 -17.88 -2.33 9.91
CA PHE A 23 -17.47 -1.21 9.04
C PHE A 23 -15.99 -1.23 8.68
N ALA A 24 -15.12 -1.78 9.54
CA ALA A 24 -13.68 -1.77 9.37
C ALA A 24 -13.10 -3.09 8.80
N ARG A 25 -13.94 -3.95 8.25
CA ARG A 25 -13.57 -5.28 7.73
C ARG A 25 -12.58 -5.23 6.55
N TYR A 26 -12.46 -4.11 5.85
CA TYR A 26 -11.51 -3.96 4.75
C TYR A 26 -10.04 -3.95 5.23
N SER A 27 -9.74 -3.22 6.28
CA SER A 27 -8.36 -3.00 6.77
C SER A 27 -8.07 -3.66 8.11
N LEU A 28 -9.07 -4.28 8.73
CA LEU A 28 -8.99 -5.08 9.96
C LEU A 28 -8.20 -4.43 11.11
N PRO A 29 -8.35 -3.11 11.39
CA PRO A 29 -7.54 -2.42 12.38
C PRO A 29 -7.81 -2.88 13.82
N TYR A 30 -8.91 -3.57 14.05
CA TYR A 30 -9.29 -4.16 15.33
C TYR A 30 -8.55 -5.48 15.63
N LEU A 31 -7.81 -6.05 14.68
CA LEU A 31 -6.99 -7.25 14.92
C LEU A 31 -5.64 -6.87 15.52
N ASN A 32 -5.18 -7.69 16.45
CA ASN A 32 -3.85 -7.54 17.02
C ASN A 32 -2.79 -7.90 15.97
N LYS A 33 -1.97 -6.95 15.57
CA LYS A 33 -0.94 -7.11 14.52
C LYS A 33 0.23 -8.00 14.93
N GLU A 34 0.39 -8.29 16.21
CA GLU A 34 1.46 -9.15 16.75
C GLU A 34 1.02 -10.62 16.86
N LYS A 35 -0.20 -10.93 16.45
CA LYS A 35 -0.75 -12.29 16.49
C LYS A 35 -1.14 -12.79 15.10
N GLN A 36 -1.08 -14.10 14.92
CA GLN A 36 -1.58 -14.76 13.73
C GLN A 36 -3.11 -14.73 13.69
N HIS A 37 -3.67 -14.43 12.52
CA HIS A 37 -5.12 -14.37 12.32
C HIS A 37 -5.55 -15.03 11.02
N LYS A 38 -6.72 -15.68 11.03
CA LYS A 38 -7.43 -16.02 9.80
C LYS A 38 -7.96 -14.72 9.17
N VAL A 39 -7.71 -14.55 7.88
CA VAL A 39 -8.16 -13.37 7.13
C VAL A 39 -8.76 -13.80 5.79
N GLU A 40 -9.61 -12.98 5.21
CA GLU A 40 -10.20 -13.30 3.90
C GLU A 40 -9.25 -12.96 2.75
N VAL A 41 -8.48 -11.90 2.90
CA VAL A 41 -7.60 -11.36 1.86
C VAL A 41 -6.24 -11.05 2.44
N LEU A 42 -5.20 -11.44 1.71
CA LEU A 42 -3.81 -11.09 1.96
C LEU A 42 -3.36 -10.03 0.94
N ALA A 43 -2.42 -9.19 1.33
CA ALA A 43 -1.80 -8.25 0.41
C ALA A 43 -0.73 -8.96 -0.44
N GLY A 44 -0.73 -8.70 -1.74
CA GLY A 44 0.18 -9.31 -2.71
C GLY A 44 1.65 -8.96 -2.55
N ALA A 45 2.00 -8.02 -1.66
CA ALA A 45 3.37 -7.60 -1.42
C ALA A 45 4.29 -8.73 -0.93
N PHE A 46 3.73 -9.68 -0.18
CA PHE A 46 4.47 -10.86 0.28
C PHE A 46 3.48 -11.97 0.65
N MET A 47 3.45 -13.05 -0.13
CA MET A 47 2.54 -14.18 0.04
C MET A 47 3.28 -15.50 -0.10
N PHE A 48 3.10 -16.40 0.87
CA PHE A 48 3.43 -17.80 0.72
C PHE A 48 2.19 -18.58 0.31
N LEU A 49 2.26 -19.27 -0.82
CA LEU A 49 1.13 -19.97 -1.41
C LEU A 49 1.41 -21.47 -1.47
N ARG A 50 0.47 -22.26 -0.95
CA ARG A 50 0.56 -23.70 -1.03
C ARG A 50 0.30 -24.16 -2.47
N ARG A 51 1.23 -24.89 -3.06
CA ARG A 51 1.12 -25.38 -4.44
C ARG A 51 -0.19 -26.11 -4.70
N LYS A 52 -0.62 -27.01 -3.83
CA LYS A 52 -1.91 -27.73 -3.96
C LYS A 52 -3.12 -26.79 -3.99
N ALA A 53 -3.06 -25.64 -3.34
CA ALA A 53 -4.13 -24.65 -3.43
C ALA A 53 -4.15 -24.00 -4.82
N LEU A 54 -2.99 -23.62 -5.35
CA LEU A 54 -2.87 -23.05 -6.69
C LEU A 54 -3.29 -24.05 -7.78
N ASP A 55 -2.92 -25.33 -7.65
CA ASP A 55 -3.32 -26.38 -8.59
C ASP A 55 -4.85 -26.53 -8.64
N LYS A 56 -5.54 -26.26 -7.51
CA LYS A 56 -7.01 -26.32 -7.43
C LYS A 56 -7.70 -25.06 -7.93
N VAL A 57 -7.19 -23.88 -7.59
CA VAL A 57 -7.89 -22.61 -7.85
C VAL A 57 -7.31 -21.81 -9.02
N GLY A 58 -6.17 -22.22 -9.56
CA GLY A 58 -5.44 -21.55 -10.62
C GLY A 58 -4.52 -20.43 -10.10
N LEU A 59 -3.76 -19.84 -11.02
CA LEU A 59 -2.81 -18.77 -10.79
C LEU A 59 -3.50 -17.40 -10.73
N LEU A 60 -2.72 -16.32 -10.78
CA LEU A 60 -3.25 -14.95 -10.87
C LEU A 60 -4.08 -14.78 -12.14
N ASP A 61 -5.17 -14.03 -12.03
CA ASP A 61 -6.05 -13.71 -13.15
C ASP A 61 -5.51 -12.48 -13.89
N GLU A 62 -5.08 -12.65 -15.13
CA GLU A 62 -4.47 -11.61 -15.97
C GLU A 62 -5.43 -10.47 -16.35
N SER A 63 -6.74 -10.61 -16.10
CA SER A 63 -7.69 -9.51 -16.25
C SER A 63 -7.44 -8.36 -15.28
N PHE A 64 -6.71 -8.64 -14.19
CA PHE A 64 -6.25 -7.63 -13.23
C PHE A 64 -4.84 -7.17 -13.59
N PHE A 65 -4.74 -6.02 -14.26
CA PHE A 65 -3.43 -5.46 -14.61
C PHE A 65 -2.64 -4.96 -13.39
N MET A 66 -3.33 -4.30 -12.45
CA MET A 66 -2.73 -3.77 -11.22
C MET A 66 -3.84 -3.57 -10.19
N TYR A 67 -3.61 -4.04 -8.97
CA TYR A 67 -4.58 -4.12 -7.87
C TYR A 67 -5.71 -5.11 -8.10
N GLY A 68 -6.06 -5.83 -7.05
CA GLY A 68 -7.19 -6.76 -7.05
C GLY A 68 -6.83 -8.19 -7.42
N GLU A 69 -5.68 -8.44 -8.04
CA GLU A 69 -5.14 -9.77 -8.32
C GLU A 69 -4.94 -10.59 -7.04
N ASP A 70 -4.48 -9.93 -5.97
CA ASP A 70 -4.29 -10.50 -4.65
C ASP A 70 -5.63 -10.76 -3.94
N ILE A 71 -6.58 -9.86 -4.11
CA ILE A 71 -7.95 -10.02 -3.61
C ILE A 71 -8.64 -11.18 -4.31
N ASP A 72 -8.54 -11.28 -5.63
CA ASP A 72 -9.12 -12.33 -6.45
C ASP A 72 -8.54 -13.71 -6.07
N LEU A 73 -7.22 -13.83 -6.02
CA LEU A 73 -6.56 -15.07 -5.64
C LEU A 73 -6.91 -15.49 -4.22
N SER A 74 -6.84 -14.55 -3.25
CA SER A 74 -7.22 -14.82 -1.88
C SER A 74 -8.67 -15.30 -1.76
N TYR A 75 -9.57 -14.70 -2.52
CA TYR A 75 -10.98 -15.08 -2.56
C TYR A 75 -11.18 -16.49 -3.13
N ARG A 76 -10.54 -16.82 -4.25
CA ARG A 76 -10.59 -18.16 -4.86
C ARG A 76 -10.03 -19.24 -3.94
N ILE A 77 -8.94 -18.94 -3.23
CA ILE A 77 -8.34 -19.85 -2.24
C ILE A 77 -9.35 -20.19 -1.14
N VAL A 78 -10.07 -19.19 -0.61
CA VAL A 78 -11.11 -19.42 0.40
C VAL A 78 -12.28 -20.20 -0.18
N GLN A 79 -12.75 -19.85 -1.38
CA GLN A 79 -13.82 -20.60 -2.07
C GLN A 79 -13.41 -22.04 -2.39
N GLY A 80 -12.13 -22.29 -2.63
CA GLY A 80 -11.55 -23.61 -2.82
C GLY A 80 -11.45 -24.45 -1.53
N GLY A 81 -11.91 -23.95 -0.38
CA GLY A 81 -11.90 -24.66 0.90
C GLY A 81 -10.57 -24.53 1.67
N TYR A 82 -9.68 -23.64 1.26
CA TYR A 82 -8.45 -23.31 1.99
C TYR A 82 -8.64 -22.11 2.89
N VAL A 83 -7.66 -21.80 3.72
CA VAL A 83 -7.71 -20.69 4.68
C VAL A 83 -6.48 -19.80 4.48
N ASN A 84 -6.71 -18.50 4.45
CA ASN A 84 -5.65 -17.49 4.45
C ASN A 84 -5.29 -17.09 5.89
N TYR A 85 -3.99 -17.01 6.18
CA TYR A 85 -3.48 -16.59 7.49
C TYR A 85 -2.59 -15.37 7.34
N TYR A 86 -2.85 -14.36 8.16
CA TYR A 86 -1.87 -13.31 8.44
C TYR A 86 -0.87 -13.83 9.46
N ILE A 87 0.41 -13.74 9.14
CA ILE A 87 1.53 -14.09 10.02
C ILE A 87 2.27 -12.79 10.34
N PRO A 88 2.57 -12.48 11.62
CA PRO A 88 3.13 -11.19 12.05
C PRO A 88 4.64 -11.08 11.79
N GLU A 89 5.08 -11.45 10.61
CA GLU A 89 6.47 -11.29 10.20
C GLU A 89 6.74 -9.91 9.62
N ARG A 90 7.95 -9.40 9.85
CA ARG A 90 8.38 -8.09 9.38
C ARG A 90 9.08 -8.22 8.06
N ILE A 91 8.60 -7.47 7.08
CA ILE A 91 9.22 -7.36 5.75
C ILE A 91 9.54 -5.91 5.45
N LEU A 92 10.57 -5.69 4.64
CA LEU A 92 10.85 -4.39 4.05
C LEU A 92 10.12 -4.28 2.70
N HIS A 93 9.19 -3.32 2.60
CA HIS A 93 8.44 -3.07 1.38
C HIS A 93 8.66 -1.63 0.92
N TYR A 94 9.33 -1.45 -0.21
CA TYR A 94 9.57 -0.15 -0.84
C TYR A 94 8.26 0.35 -1.45
N LYS A 95 7.56 1.19 -0.68
CA LYS A 95 6.22 1.67 -1.04
C LYS A 95 6.29 2.88 -1.95
N GLY A 96 5.56 2.85 -3.06
CA GLY A 96 5.37 4.04 -3.91
C GLY A 96 6.10 4.02 -5.24
N GLU A 97 6.82 2.94 -5.58
CA GLU A 97 7.51 2.81 -6.86
C GLU A 97 6.54 2.66 -8.04
N SER A 98 5.39 2.01 -7.84
CA SER A 98 4.45 1.73 -8.92
C SER A 98 3.49 2.89 -9.21
N THR A 99 2.94 3.55 -8.18
CA THR A 99 1.99 4.66 -8.35
C THR A 99 1.90 5.56 -7.13
N LYS A 100 1.86 6.88 -7.33
CA LYS A 100 1.62 7.85 -6.25
C LYS A 100 0.14 7.88 -5.90
N HIS A 101 -0.20 7.77 -4.61
CA HIS A 101 -1.56 7.93 -4.13
C HIS A 101 -2.12 9.31 -4.54
N GLY A 102 -3.24 9.30 -5.28
CA GLY A 102 -3.88 10.53 -5.77
C GLY A 102 -3.68 10.79 -7.26
N ASP A 103 -2.86 10.00 -7.95
CA ASP A 103 -2.76 10.03 -9.40
C ASP A 103 -4.04 9.44 -10.03
N ILE A 104 -4.47 10.00 -11.16
CA ILE A 104 -5.60 9.51 -11.95
C ILE A 104 -5.38 8.06 -12.37
N LYS A 105 -4.13 7.69 -12.67
CA LYS A 105 -3.76 6.29 -13.01
C LYS A 105 -4.06 5.33 -11.86
N TYR A 106 -3.70 5.71 -10.62
CA TYR A 106 -4.03 4.93 -9.42
C TYR A 106 -5.54 4.77 -9.27
N VAL A 107 -6.29 5.87 -9.38
CA VAL A 107 -7.76 5.86 -9.25
C VAL A 107 -8.39 4.92 -10.29
N LYS A 108 -8.01 5.05 -11.56
CA LYS A 108 -8.51 4.19 -12.64
C LYS A 108 -8.19 2.71 -12.40
N ALA A 109 -6.94 2.38 -12.03
CA ALA A 109 -6.52 1.01 -11.79
C ALA A 109 -7.26 0.40 -10.59
N PHE A 110 -7.31 1.10 -9.46
CA PHE A 110 -7.95 0.62 -8.24
C PHE A 110 -9.47 0.40 -8.40
N TYR A 111 -10.18 1.39 -8.96
CA TYR A 111 -11.62 1.24 -9.17
C TYR A 111 -11.95 0.31 -10.33
N GLY A 112 -11.09 0.26 -11.37
CA GLY A 112 -11.18 -0.72 -12.45
C GLY A 112 -11.11 -2.15 -11.94
N ALA A 113 -10.14 -2.45 -11.09
CA ALA A 113 -10.00 -3.76 -10.46
C ALA A 113 -11.23 -4.14 -9.61
N MET A 114 -11.79 -3.18 -8.87
CA MET A 114 -13.04 -3.41 -8.13
C MET A 114 -14.20 -3.78 -9.07
N LEU A 115 -14.35 -3.09 -10.21
CA LEU A 115 -15.40 -3.38 -11.17
C LEU A 115 -15.25 -4.77 -11.79
N ILE A 116 -13.99 -5.18 -12.13
CA ILE A 116 -13.70 -6.53 -12.63
C ILE A 116 -14.12 -7.55 -11.59
N PHE A 117 -13.70 -7.37 -10.32
CA PHE A 117 -14.03 -8.29 -9.23
C PHE A 117 -15.56 -8.45 -9.06
N TYR A 118 -16.31 -7.35 -9.05
CA TYR A 118 -17.76 -7.43 -8.87
C TYR A 118 -18.49 -8.04 -10.05
N ARG A 119 -18.07 -7.78 -11.27
CA ARG A 119 -18.64 -8.45 -12.46
C ARG A 119 -18.41 -9.96 -12.42
N LYS A 120 -17.23 -10.39 -11.93
CA LYS A 120 -16.85 -11.81 -11.86
C LYS A 120 -17.62 -12.57 -10.78
N TYR A 121 -17.78 -12.00 -9.59
CA TYR A 121 -18.31 -12.73 -8.43
C TYR A 121 -19.71 -12.34 -7.98
N TYR A 122 -20.21 -11.19 -8.42
CA TYR A 122 -21.52 -10.65 -8.04
C TYR A 122 -22.32 -10.19 -9.26
N PRO A 123 -22.63 -11.09 -10.24
CA PRO A 123 -23.26 -10.70 -11.50
C PRO A 123 -24.63 -10.03 -11.30
N HIS A 124 -25.42 -10.50 -10.33
CA HIS A 124 -26.77 -9.96 -10.05
C HIS A 124 -26.77 -8.59 -9.36
N SER A 125 -25.77 -8.28 -8.53
CA SER A 125 -25.65 -6.98 -7.83
C SER A 125 -24.53 -6.10 -8.38
N GLY A 126 -23.78 -6.59 -9.35
CA GLY A 126 -22.61 -5.89 -9.90
C GLY A 126 -22.95 -4.57 -10.60
N TRP A 127 -24.15 -4.45 -11.19
CA TRP A 127 -24.59 -3.23 -11.86
C TRP A 127 -24.83 -2.09 -10.84
N LEU A 128 -25.49 -2.38 -9.72
CA LEU A 128 -25.74 -1.41 -8.65
C LEU A 128 -24.43 -0.95 -8.02
N MET A 129 -23.52 -1.90 -7.73
CA MET A 129 -22.21 -1.58 -7.20
C MET A 129 -21.38 -0.78 -8.20
N SER A 130 -21.44 -1.11 -9.49
CA SER A 130 -20.78 -0.35 -10.55
C SER A 130 -21.30 1.10 -10.62
N MET A 131 -22.60 1.29 -10.46
CA MET A 131 -23.21 2.62 -10.42
C MET A 131 -22.75 3.41 -9.18
N LEU A 132 -22.74 2.78 -8.00
CA LEU A 132 -22.26 3.41 -6.76
C LEU A 132 -20.78 3.78 -6.82
N ILE A 133 -19.93 2.93 -7.39
CA ILE A 133 -18.51 3.21 -7.58
C ILE A 133 -18.33 4.41 -8.53
N ARG A 134 -19.02 4.43 -9.67
CA ARG A 134 -18.97 5.56 -10.62
C ARG A 134 -19.43 6.85 -9.97
N LEU A 135 -20.53 6.83 -9.24
CA LEU A 135 -21.03 7.97 -8.49
C LEU A 135 -20.02 8.48 -7.46
N ALA A 136 -19.43 7.57 -6.68
CA ALA A 136 -18.40 7.92 -5.69
C ALA A 136 -17.15 8.54 -6.33
N VAL A 137 -16.72 8.04 -7.50
CA VAL A 137 -15.60 8.60 -8.26
C VAL A 137 -15.95 10.00 -8.77
N LEU A 138 -17.15 10.19 -9.34
CA LEU A 138 -17.61 11.49 -9.83
C LEU A 138 -17.73 12.51 -8.71
N LEU A 139 -18.32 12.14 -7.56
CA LEU A 139 -18.41 12.98 -6.37
C LEU A 139 -17.02 13.39 -5.86
N LYS A 140 -16.09 12.43 -5.79
CA LYS A 140 -14.73 12.73 -5.36
C LYS A 140 -13.98 13.62 -6.34
N ALA A 141 -14.19 13.44 -7.63
CA ALA A 141 -13.62 14.30 -8.66
C ALA A 141 -14.19 15.71 -8.59
N SER A 142 -15.53 15.86 -8.48
CA SER A 142 -16.19 17.16 -8.37
C SER A 142 -15.79 17.92 -7.10
N LEU A 143 -15.72 17.24 -5.95
CA LEU A 143 -15.22 17.83 -4.71
C LEU A 143 -13.75 18.26 -4.81
N SER A 144 -12.92 17.50 -5.53
CA SER A 144 -11.53 17.87 -5.78
C SER A 144 -11.39 19.11 -6.66
N VAL A 145 -12.24 19.24 -7.68
CA VAL A 145 -12.29 20.43 -8.55
C VAL A 145 -12.82 21.63 -7.77
N ALA A 146 -13.94 21.49 -7.06
CA ALA A 146 -14.52 22.54 -6.24
C ALA A 146 -13.54 23.02 -5.15
N GLY A 147 -12.87 22.10 -4.46
CA GLY A 147 -11.83 22.43 -3.48
C GLY A 147 -10.62 23.15 -4.10
N GLY A 148 -10.31 22.84 -5.37
CA GLY A 148 -9.30 23.56 -6.15
C GLY A 148 -9.71 24.99 -6.48
N MET A 149 -10.97 25.19 -6.88
CA MET A 149 -11.54 26.52 -7.21
C MET A 149 -11.69 27.41 -5.97
N LEU A 150 -12.03 26.81 -4.82
CA LEU A 150 -12.16 27.51 -3.54
C LEU A 150 -10.82 27.75 -2.82
N GLY A 151 -9.69 27.48 -3.46
CA GLY A 151 -8.35 27.65 -2.85
C GLY A 151 -8.04 26.73 -1.67
N LEU A 152 -8.92 25.74 -1.38
CA LEU A 152 -8.79 24.83 -0.26
C LEU A 152 -7.73 23.72 -0.49
N LYS A 153 -7.10 23.70 -1.66
CA LYS A 153 -5.94 22.81 -1.87
C LYS A 153 -4.81 23.28 -0.95
N ARG A 154 -4.60 22.58 0.14
CA ARG A 154 -3.36 22.71 0.91
C ARG A 154 -2.22 22.57 -0.09
N LYS A 155 -1.43 23.65 -0.28
CA LYS A 155 -0.13 23.57 -0.98
C LYS A 155 0.59 22.35 -0.39
N PRO A 156 1.13 21.46 -1.21
CA PRO A 156 1.96 20.38 -0.69
C PRO A 156 3.01 21.07 0.20
N ARG A 157 2.97 20.76 1.49
CA ARG A 157 3.99 21.23 2.44
C ARG A 157 5.29 20.73 1.86
N ALA A 158 6.21 21.62 1.51
CA ALA A 158 7.52 21.24 1.05
C ALA A 158 8.05 20.22 2.07
N LYS A 159 8.15 18.97 1.67
CA LYS A 159 8.72 17.94 2.52
C LYS A 159 10.21 18.23 2.48
N HIS A 160 10.71 18.89 3.51
CA HIS A 160 12.14 18.94 3.72
C HIS A 160 12.66 17.50 3.73
N ARG A 161 13.53 17.20 2.80
CA ARG A 161 14.08 15.85 2.66
C ARG A 161 15.12 15.63 3.73
N ARG A 162 15.01 14.51 4.41
CA ARG A 162 15.95 14.04 5.41
C ARG A 162 16.56 12.76 4.89
N LEU A 163 17.80 12.83 4.47
CA LEU A 163 18.50 11.74 3.80
C LEU A 163 19.30 10.94 4.83
N LEU A 164 19.15 9.63 4.77
CA LEU A 164 20.05 8.68 5.41
C LEU A 164 20.93 8.05 4.36
N VAL A 165 22.24 8.17 4.51
CA VAL A 165 23.24 7.57 3.63
C VAL A 165 23.84 6.37 4.35
N LEU A 166 23.77 5.22 3.71
CA LEU A 166 24.39 3.97 4.13
C LEU A 166 25.60 3.73 3.23
N CYS A 167 26.79 4.08 3.71
CA CYS A 167 28.03 3.91 2.99
C CYS A 167 29.21 3.72 3.97
N ARG A 168 30.40 3.48 3.44
CA ARG A 168 31.63 3.57 4.22
C ARG A 168 31.91 5.04 4.55
N GLU A 169 32.54 5.29 5.68
CA GLU A 169 32.83 6.64 6.17
C GLU A 169 33.67 7.45 5.15
N GLU A 170 34.60 6.80 4.47
CA GLU A 170 35.48 7.37 3.45
C GLU A 170 34.72 7.91 2.22
N GLU A 171 33.57 7.33 1.89
CA GLU A 171 32.74 7.68 0.72
C GLU A 171 31.68 8.72 1.02
N PHE A 172 31.39 8.94 2.31
CA PHE A 172 30.27 9.75 2.75
C PHE A 172 30.27 11.18 2.18
N GLU A 173 31.39 11.87 2.24
CA GLU A 173 31.48 13.27 1.75
C GLU A 173 31.25 13.36 0.22
N LYS A 174 31.75 12.39 -0.57
CA LYS A 174 31.49 12.33 -2.01
C LYS A 174 29.99 12.11 -2.31
N VAL A 175 29.38 11.16 -1.61
CA VAL A 175 27.96 10.83 -1.77
C VAL A 175 27.08 11.99 -1.32
N LYS A 176 27.39 12.60 -0.19
CA LYS A 176 26.69 13.77 0.34
C LYS A 176 26.72 14.94 -0.63
N ALA A 177 27.89 15.26 -1.20
CA ALA A 177 28.03 16.31 -2.20
C ALA A 177 27.18 16.04 -3.46
N ALA A 178 27.17 14.79 -3.95
CA ALA A 178 26.34 14.39 -5.08
C ALA A 178 24.83 14.49 -4.77
N CYS A 179 24.41 14.12 -3.56
CA CYS A 179 23.03 14.22 -3.11
C CYS A 179 22.57 15.66 -2.96
N VAL A 180 23.36 16.53 -2.34
CA VAL A 180 23.07 17.97 -2.19
C VAL A 180 22.90 18.62 -3.56
N LYS A 181 23.75 18.28 -4.54
CA LYS A 181 23.64 18.82 -5.91
C LYS A 181 22.33 18.39 -6.61
N ARG A 182 21.84 17.18 -6.34
CA ARG A 182 20.64 16.63 -7.00
C ARG A 182 19.33 16.89 -6.24
N MET A 183 19.40 17.24 -4.96
CA MET A 183 18.25 17.42 -4.06
C MET A 183 18.32 18.78 -3.38
N PRO A 184 17.93 19.87 -4.04
CA PRO A 184 18.01 21.23 -3.49
C PRO A 184 17.11 21.46 -2.26
N ASP A 185 16.15 20.59 -2.03
CA ASP A 185 15.22 20.60 -0.88
C ASP A 185 15.71 19.74 0.32
N LEU A 186 16.98 19.36 0.31
CA LEU A 186 17.61 18.54 1.33
C LEU A 186 17.88 19.37 2.60
N GLU A 187 17.24 18.99 3.71
CA GLU A 187 17.37 19.65 5.01
C GLU A 187 18.47 19.03 5.87
N TYR A 188 18.61 17.70 5.78
CA TYR A 188 19.47 16.97 6.70
C TYR A 188 20.00 15.69 6.06
N VAL A 189 21.29 15.41 6.27
CA VAL A 189 21.96 14.18 5.83
C VAL A 189 22.61 13.51 7.02
N ASN A 190 22.35 12.23 7.21
CA ASN A 190 23.01 11.44 8.24
C ASN A 190 23.74 10.25 7.63
N LEU A 191 24.87 9.90 8.19
CA LEU A 191 25.65 8.72 7.85
C LEU A 191 25.32 7.57 8.81
N TRP A 192 25.09 6.39 8.25
CA TRP A 192 25.21 5.12 8.98
C TRP A 192 26.29 4.28 8.31
N ASN A 193 27.35 4.01 9.07
CA ASN A 193 28.50 3.27 8.56
C ASN A 193 28.15 1.80 8.41
N LEU A 194 28.29 1.27 7.18
CA LEU A 194 27.99 -0.15 6.86
C LEU A 194 28.87 -1.16 7.59
N ASN A 195 30.04 -0.73 8.11
CA ASN A 195 30.95 -1.62 8.83
C ASN A 195 30.51 -1.86 10.30
N GLU A 196 29.47 -1.19 10.77
CA GLU A 196 28.93 -1.42 12.12
C GLU A 196 27.88 -2.53 12.09
N GLU A 197 28.09 -3.62 12.82
CA GLU A 197 27.12 -4.74 12.95
C GLU A 197 25.72 -4.27 13.43
N ARG A 198 25.67 -3.15 14.16
CA ARG A 198 24.43 -2.55 14.68
C ARG A 198 23.56 -1.86 13.62
N VAL A 199 24.09 -1.61 12.43
CA VAL A 199 23.34 -0.88 11.36
C VAL A 199 22.15 -1.67 10.86
N MET A 200 22.30 -2.99 10.64
CA MET A 200 21.19 -3.82 10.22
C MET A 200 20.09 -3.91 11.28
N ASP A 201 20.49 -3.96 12.57
CA ASP A 201 19.55 -3.97 13.69
C ASP A 201 18.82 -2.62 13.82
N ALA A 202 19.49 -1.51 13.54
CA ALA A 202 18.91 -0.17 13.55
C ALA A 202 17.97 0.07 12.35
N ILE A 203 18.28 -0.46 11.16
CA ILE A 203 17.39 -0.44 9.99
C ILE A 203 16.08 -1.16 10.30
N CYS A 204 16.13 -2.26 11.03
CA CYS A 204 14.96 -3.01 11.45
C CYS A 204 14.12 -2.32 12.53
N ARG A 205 14.67 -1.34 13.25
CA ARG A 205 13.96 -0.57 14.28
C ARG A 205 13.16 0.57 13.67
N ARG A 206 11.88 0.35 13.43
CA ARG A 206 10.92 1.27 12.81
C ARG A 206 10.96 2.73 13.34
N ASN A 207 11.32 2.95 14.59
CA ASN A 207 11.30 4.29 15.21
C ASN A 207 12.47 5.17 14.78
N GLN A 208 13.63 4.60 14.45
CA GLN A 208 14.79 5.36 13.99
C GLN A 208 14.66 5.77 12.52
N MET A 209 14.08 4.90 11.67
CA MET A 209 13.85 5.18 10.25
C MET A 209 12.77 6.23 9.98
N LYS A 210 11.83 6.46 10.90
CA LYS A 210 10.77 7.49 10.74
C LYS A 210 11.30 8.93 10.63
N ARG A 211 12.54 9.17 11.00
CA ARG A 211 13.18 10.49 10.96
C ARG A 211 13.63 10.87 9.54
N PHE A 212 13.78 9.89 8.66
CA PHE A 212 14.28 10.07 7.29
C PHE A 212 13.16 9.95 6.27
N THR A 213 13.27 10.71 5.18
CA THR A 213 12.33 10.66 4.05
C THR A 213 12.89 9.85 2.89
N ASP A 214 14.21 9.83 2.76
CA ASP A 214 14.94 9.21 1.67
C ASP A 214 16.11 8.38 2.22
N LEU A 215 16.45 7.30 1.51
CA LEU A 215 17.56 6.41 1.84
C LEU A 215 18.46 6.27 0.60
N VAL A 216 19.74 6.47 0.77
CA VAL A 216 20.76 6.17 -0.26
C VAL A 216 21.65 5.07 0.25
N PHE A 217 21.79 4.04 -0.54
CA PHE A 217 22.64 2.90 -0.28
C PHE A 217 23.79 2.92 -1.28
N CYS A 218 25.03 2.98 -0.81
CA CYS A 218 26.20 2.85 -1.65
C CYS A 218 26.76 1.45 -1.49
N TYR A 219 26.69 0.68 -2.56
CA TYR A 219 27.34 -0.62 -2.61
C TYR A 219 28.80 -0.40 -3.01
N PRO A 220 29.79 -0.94 -2.31
CA PRO A 220 31.16 -0.93 -2.76
C PRO A 220 31.25 -1.79 -4.03
N ASP A 221 31.90 -1.24 -5.08
CA ASP A 221 32.31 -2.00 -6.26
C ASP A 221 33.33 -3.08 -5.90
#